data_a1fef3904df1619208b2a19a596abcb7
#
_entry.id   a1fef3904df1619208b2a19a596abcb7
#
_cell.length_a   1.000
_cell.length_b   1.000
_cell.length_c   1.000
_cell.angle_alpha   90.00
_cell.angle_beta   90.00
_cell.angle_gamma   90.00
#
_symmetry.space_group_name_H-M   'P 1'
#
loop_
_entity.id
_entity.type
_entity.pdbx_description
1 polymer ?
#
loop_
_entity_poly.entity_id
_entity_poly.type
_entity_poly.pdbx_seq_one_letter_code
_entity_poly.pdbx_strand_id
1 'polypeptide(L)'
;MKRYNAWRLLKEGLTGNRGWEPVWREPEPKDAYDVVIVGGGGHGLATAYYLAKEFGVTDVAVLEKGDLGTGNVGRNTTIVRSNYMLGPNAHFYEHALKLWEGLERELNFNTMVSQRGVLNLYHSDAQRDAFARRGNAMRLAGIDAELLSRAEVRELGPILDFDNARFPIEGGLLQRRGGTVRHDAVAWGYARAADDRGVDLVQRCEVTGLDIEGGRVTGVRTTRGPIRANKVGLAVAGHTTEVARLAGIELPVESHVLQAYVTEGVKPLLDVVVTFGAGHFYVSQSDKGGLVYGGDLDGYNSYAQRGNLPNMQHVM
;
A
#
# COMPACT_ATOMS: atom_id res chain seq x y z
N MET A 1 18.99 15.64 2.28
CA MET A 1 18.16 15.39 1.06
C MET A 1 18.62 16.30 -0.05
N LYS A 2 19.17 15.76 -1.15
CA LYS A 2 19.67 16.55 -2.29
C LYS A 2 18.48 17.20 -3.02
N ARG A 3 18.50 18.51 -3.15
CA ARG A 3 17.45 19.24 -3.88
C ARG A 3 17.93 19.46 -5.31
N TYR A 4 17.11 19.10 -6.27
CA TYR A 4 17.31 19.44 -7.66
C TYR A 4 16.91 20.91 -7.87
N ASN A 5 17.79 21.70 -8.49
CA ASN A 5 17.51 23.07 -8.84
C ASN A 5 17.39 23.22 -10.38
N ALA A 6 16.88 24.36 -10.82
CA ALA A 6 16.65 24.63 -12.24
C ALA A 6 17.93 24.48 -13.09
N TRP A 7 19.09 24.89 -12.56
CA TRP A 7 20.37 24.73 -13.26
C TRP A 7 20.74 23.25 -13.46
N ARG A 8 20.49 22.41 -12.47
CA ARG A 8 20.75 20.98 -12.61
C ARG A 8 19.83 20.34 -13.64
N LEU A 9 18.53 20.68 -13.59
CA LEU A 9 17.58 20.20 -14.59
C LEU A 9 17.98 20.59 -16.01
N LEU A 10 18.38 21.86 -16.22
CA LEU A 10 18.86 22.36 -17.53
C LEU A 10 20.11 21.61 -17.97
N LYS A 11 21.11 21.51 -17.10
CA LYS A 11 22.38 20.81 -17.39
C LYS A 11 22.13 19.36 -17.78
N GLU A 12 21.39 18.63 -16.97
CA GLU A 12 21.12 17.21 -17.22
C GLU A 12 20.27 17.02 -18.49
N GLY A 13 19.30 17.89 -18.74
CA GLY A 13 18.53 17.89 -19.99
C GLY A 13 19.41 18.06 -21.21
N LEU A 14 20.36 19.02 -21.18
CA LEU A 14 21.31 19.27 -22.27
C LEU A 14 22.32 18.13 -22.47
N THR A 15 22.64 17.38 -21.43
CA THR A 15 23.57 16.24 -21.48
C THR A 15 22.89 14.89 -21.69
N GLY A 16 21.59 14.86 -22.04
CA GLY A 16 20.83 13.65 -22.29
C GLY A 16 20.49 12.87 -21.03
N ASN A 17 20.39 13.54 -19.89
CA ASN A 17 20.02 12.97 -18.59
C ASN A 17 20.99 11.88 -18.08
N ARG A 18 22.27 11.98 -18.40
CA ARG A 18 23.28 10.96 -18.05
C ARG A 18 23.98 11.20 -16.71
N GLY A 19 23.83 12.40 -16.14
CA GLY A 19 24.52 12.80 -14.92
C GLY A 19 23.70 12.68 -13.65
N TRP A 20 22.52 12.06 -13.70
CA TRP A 20 21.69 11.86 -12.52
C TRP A 20 22.34 10.86 -11.56
N GLU A 21 22.45 11.25 -10.31
CA GLU A 21 22.83 10.32 -9.25
C GLU A 21 21.68 9.34 -8.98
N PRO A 22 21.98 8.08 -8.59
CA PRO A 22 20.95 7.15 -8.14
C PRO A 22 20.08 7.75 -7.03
N VAL A 23 18.80 7.41 -7.00
CA VAL A 23 17.85 7.96 -6.04
C VAL A 23 18.16 7.49 -4.62
N TRP A 24 18.72 6.30 -4.49
CA TRP A 24 19.29 5.70 -3.27
C TRP A 24 20.57 4.94 -3.64
N ARG A 25 21.38 4.64 -2.61
CA ARG A 25 22.60 3.82 -2.76
C ARG A 25 22.22 2.37 -3.05
N GLU A 26 23.13 1.62 -3.61
CA GLU A 26 23.04 0.17 -3.76
C GLU A 26 24.25 -0.47 -3.05
N PRO A 27 24.26 -0.51 -1.71
CA PRO A 27 25.38 -0.99 -0.94
C PRO A 27 25.49 -2.52 -0.99
N GLU A 28 26.72 -3.02 -0.88
CA GLU A 28 26.92 -4.40 -0.45
C GLU A 28 26.49 -4.54 1.02
N PRO A 29 25.83 -5.65 1.39
CA PRO A 29 25.45 -5.86 2.79
C PRO A 29 26.68 -5.96 3.69
N LYS A 30 26.59 -5.38 4.88
CA LYS A 30 27.59 -5.57 5.94
C LYS A 30 27.45 -6.97 6.57
N ASP A 31 28.49 -7.40 7.29
CA ASP A 31 28.47 -8.66 8.04
C ASP A 31 27.48 -8.66 9.23
N ALA A 32 27.08 -7.47 9.70
CA ALA A 32 26.19 -7.32 10.84
C ALA A 32 25.42 -5.99 10.82
N TYR A 33 24.22 -6.02 11.40
CA TYR A 33 23.36 -4.86 11.64
C TYR A 33 22.68 -4.96 13.01
N ASP A 34 22.27 -3.84 13.56
CA ASP A 34 21.39 -3.82 14.72
C ASP A 34 19.99 -4.38 14.37
N VAL A 35 19.48 -4.00 13.21
CA VAL A 35 18.16 -4.44 12.73
C VAL A 35 18.24 -4.87 11.26
N VAL A 36 17.71 -6.04 10.97
CA VAL A 36 17.43 -6.48 9.60
C VAL A 36 15.92 -6.52 9.38
N ILE A 37 15.46 -5.85 8.34
CA ILE A 37 14.05 -5.89 7.90
C ILE A 37 13.98 -6.71 6.62
N VAL A 38 13.23 -7.78 6.65
CA VAL A 38 12.99 -8.65 5.48
C VAL A 38 11.77 -8.15 4.73
N GLY A 39 11.99 -7.70 3.50
CA GLY A 39 10.96 -7.17 2.59
C GLY A 39 11.05 -5.67 2.35
N GLY A 40 11.38 -5.28 1.12
CA GLY A 40 11.51 -3.90 0.63
C GLY A 40 10.19 -3.33 0.06
N GLY A 41 9.06 -3.74 0.63
CA GLY A 41 7.75 -3.17 0.34
C GLY A 41 7.45 -1.92 1.18
N GLY A 42 6.24 -1.37 1.03
CA GLY A 42 5.85 -0.13 1.71
C GLY A 42 6.02 -0.18 3.24
N HIS A 43 5.64 -1.29 3.89
CA HIS A 43 5.79 -1.44 5.34
C HIS A 43 7.25 -1.58 5.78
N GLY A 44 8.06 -2.37 5.07
CA GLY A 44 9.47 -2.53 5.43
C GLY A 44 10.24 -1.22 5.30
N LEU A 45 10.05 -0.51 4.19
CA LEU A 45 10.68 0.79 3.94
C LEU A 45 10.23 1.86 4.93
N ALA A 46 8.92 1.93 5.23
CA ALA A 46 8.39 2.86 6.24
C ALA A 46 8.93 2.54 7.63
N THR A 47 8.99 1.24 8.01
CA THR A 47 9.55 0.83 9.29
C THR A 47 11.01 1.27 9.42
N ALA A 48 11.83 1.02 8.41
CA ALA A 48 13.23 1.45 8.41
C ALA A 48 13.36 2.98 8.52
N TYR A 49 12.54 3.70 7.77
CA TYR A 49 12.50 5.16 7.81
C TYR A 49 12.16 5.69 9.20
N TYR A 50 11.08 5.18 9.82
CA TYR A 50 10.66 5.65 11.14
C TYR A 50 11.58 5.19 12.27
N LEU A 51 12.22 4.02 12.18
CA LEU A 51 13.28 3.62 13.11
C LEU A 51 14.44 4.63 13.10
N ALA A 52 14.87 5.03 11.93
CA ALA A 52 15.95 6.00 11.80
C ALA A 52 15.50 7.42 12.21
N LYS A 53 14.29 7.84 11.82
CA LYS A 53 13.78 9.19 12.06
C LYS A 53 13.42 9.44 13.52
N GLU A 54 12.63 8.55 14.12
CA GLU A 54 12.04 8.78 15.44
C GLU A 54 12.89 8.22 16.59
N PHE A 55 13.67 7.19 16.31
CA PHE A 55 14.44 6.47 17.34
C PHE A 55 15.96 6.54 17.15
N GLY A 56 16.44 7.16 16.06
CA GLY A 56 17.89 7.25 15.78
C GLY A 56 18.54 5.91 15.46
N VAL A 57 17.76 4.86 15.19
CA VAL A 57 18.28 3.52 14.83
C VAL A 57 18.60 3.51 13.35
N THR A 58 19.88 3.68 13.00
CA THR A 58 20.34 3.84 11.62
C THR A 58 21.15 2.66 11.10
N ASP A 59 21.68 1.80 11.98
CA ASP A 59 22.35 0.55 11.57
C ASP A 59 21.31 -0.53 11.22
N VAL A 60 20.60 -0.25 10.14
CA VAL A 60 19.45 -1.02 9.63
C VAL A 60 19.69 -1.45 8.20
N ALA A 61 19.44 -2.73 7.89
CA ALA A 61 19.32 -3.20 6.51
C ALA A 61 17.87 -3.54 6.17
N VAL A 62 17.42 -3.13 4.98
CA VAL A 62 16.22 -3.66 4.35
C VAL A 62 16.65 -4.62 3.25
N LEU A 63 16.31 -5.89 3.41
CA LEU A 63 16.67 -6.94 2.44
C LEU A 63 15.45 -7.27 1.58
N GLU A 64 15.57 -7.07 0.26
CA GLU A 64 14.50 -7.33 -0.71
C GLU A 64 14.99 -8.38 -1.72
N LYS A 65 14.19 -9.45 -1.92
CA LYS A 65 14.52 -10.52 -2.86
C LYS A 65 14.52 -10.09 -4.33
N GLY A 66 13.69 -9.11 -4.66
CA GLY A 66 13.61 -8.50 -5.98
C GLY A 66 14.09 -7.06 -5.97
N ASP A 67 13.40 -6.20 -6.70
CA ASP A 67 13.60 -4.76 -6.68
C ASP A 67 12.61 -4.12 -5.68
N LEU A 68 12.99 -2.98 -5.09
CA LEU A 68 12.16 -2.27 -4.10
C LEU A 68 10.79 -1.92 -4.66
N GLY A 69 9.75 -2.26 -3.90
CA GLY A 69 8.38 -1.94 -4.26
C GLY A 69 7.72 -2.87 -5.28
N THR A 70 8.39 -3.91 -5.78
CA THR A 70 7.81 -4.82 -6.78
C THR A 70 6.89 -5.91 -6.22
N GLY A 71 6.83 -6.06 -4.90
CA GLY A 71 5.91 -6.96 -4.21
C GLY A 71 4.46 -6.47 -4.21
N ASN A 72 3.74 -6.71 -3.11
CA ASN A 72 2.32 -6.30 -2.97
C ASN A 72 2.11 -4.80 -3.11
N VAL A 73 3.05 -3.95 -2.68
CA VAL A 73 2.94 -2.50 -2.84
C VAL A 73 2.87 -2.11 -4.32
N GLY A 74 3.67 -2.73 -5.18
CA GLY A 74 3.65 -2.47 -6.64
C GLY A 74 2.45 -3.06 -7.39
N ARG A 75 1.64 -3.87 -6.71
CA ARG A 75 0.42 -4.51 -7.25
C ARG A 75 -0.85 -4.05 -6.55
N ASN A 76 -0.74 -3.01 -5.76
CA ASN A 76 -1.82 -2.47 -4.94
C ASN A 76 -2.75 -1.59 -5.79
N THR A 77 -4.03 -1.57 -5.43
CA THR A 77 -5.03 -0.70 -6.05
C THR A 77 -5.09 0.70 -5.47
N THR A 78 -4.16 1.02 -4.57
CA THR A 78 -3.82 2.37 -4.10
C THR A 78 -4.87 3.08 -3.24
N ILE A 79 -5.93 2.43 -2.84
CA ILE A 79 -7.00 3.04 -2.04
C ILE A 79 -6.52 3.29 -0.60
N VAL A 80 -6.59 4.54 -0.17
CA VAL A 80 -6.30 4.99 1.20
C VAL A 80 -7.59 5.44 1.87
N ARG A 81 -7.88 4.88 3.04
CA ARG A 81 -9.11 5.16 3.79
C ARG A 81 -8.97 4.80 5.26
N SER A 82 -9.83 5.35 6.12
CA SER A 82 -9.92 4.99 7.54
C SER A 82 -11.30 4.48 7.97
N ASN A 83 -12.21 4.27 7.05
CA ASN A 83 -13.59 3.87 7.28
C ASN A 83 -13.77 2.39 7.71
N TYR A 84 -12.92 1.90 8.59
CA TYR A 84 -12.98 0.55 9.14
C TYR A 84 -13.96 0.46 10.33
N MET A 85 -14.62 -0.70 10.48
CA MET A 85 -15.75 -0.83 11.40
C MET A 85 -15.36 -1.22 12.83
N LEU A 86 -14.25 -1.92 13.03
CA LEU A 86 -13.81 -2.34 14.37
C LEU A 86 -13.14 -1.16 15.08
N GLY A 87 -13.55 -0.89 16.31
CA GLY A 87 -13.07 0.26 17.09
C GLY A 87 -11.53 0.41 17.11
N PRO A 88 -10.76 -0.62 17.49
CA PRO A 88 -9.30 -0.54 17.44
C PRO A 88 -8.75 -0.23 16.04
N ASN A 89 -9.34 -0.80 14.99
CA ASN A 89 -8.96 -0.54 13.62
C ASN A 89 -9.29 0.89 13.18
N ALA A 90 -10.42 1.45 13.64
CA ALA A 90 -10.80 2.81 13.31
C ALA A 90 -9.74 3.81 13.76
N HIS A 91 -9.28 3.72 15.01
CA HIS A 91 -8.22 4.58 15.54
C HIS A 91 -6.89 4.38 14.84
N PHE A 92 -6.50 3.14 14.58
CA PHE A 92 -5.26 2.80 13.88
C PHE A 92 -5.24 3.37 12.45
N TYR A 93 -6.31 3.15 11.69
CA TYR A 93 -6.37 3.62 10.30
C TYR A 93 -6.60 5.14 10.20
N GLU A 94 -7.26 5.75 11.17
CA GLU A 94 -7.36 7.23 11.21
C GLU A 94 -6.00 7.87 11.51
N HIS A 95 -5.21 7.28 12.40
CA HIS A 95 -3.82 7.69 12.60
C HIS A 95 -3.00 7.52 11.32
N ALA A 96 -3.13 6.37 10.64
CA ALA A 96 -2.47 6.13 9.36
C ALA A 96 -2.88 7.16 8.29
N LEU A 97 -4.17 7.51 8.21
CA LEU A 97 -4.65 8.52 7.25
C LEU A 97 -4.01 9.90 7.49
N LYS A 98 -3.83 10.30 8.76
CA LYS A 98 -3.12 11.53 9.11
C LYS A 98 -1.64 11.49 8.70
N LEU A 99 -1.00 10.33 8.75
CA LEU A 99 0.36 10.17 8.23
C LEU A 99 0.39 10.35 6.70
N TRP A 100 -0.60 9.81 5.98
CA TRP A 100 -0.74 10.01 4.54
C TRP A 100 -0.90 11.49 4.18
N GLU A 101 -1.70 12.23 4.89
CA GLU A 101 -1.94 13.67 4.69
C GLU A 101 -0.67 14.52 4.83
N GLY A 102 0.27 14.09 5.67
CA GLY A 102 1.55 14.76 5.88
C GLY A 102 2.71 14.25 5.01
N LEU A 103 2.54 13.11 4.36
CA LEU A 103 3.62 12.28 3.83
C LEU A 103 4.47 12.98 2.76
N GLU A 104 3.87 13.69 1.82
CA GLU A 104 4.59 14.38 0.75
C GLU A 104 5.54 15.46 1.29
N ARG A 105 5.08 16.19 2.29
CA ARG A 105 5.90 17.20 2.97
C ARG A 105 7.02 16.54 3.77
N GLU A 106 6.70 15.46 4.48
CA GLU A 106 7.63 14.75 5.33
C GLU A 106 8.76 14.12 4.52
N LEU A 107 8.43 13.42 3.44
CA LEU A 107 9.40 12.79 2.56
C LEU A 107 10.05 13.78 1.57
N ASN A 108 9.51 15.00 1.43
CA ASN A 108 9.83 15.93 0.33
C ASN A 108 9.85 15.17 -1.03
N PHE A 109 8.79 14.40 -1.26
CA PHE A 109 8.64 13.54 -2.41
C PHE A 109 7.16 13.46 -2.79
N ASN A 110 6.81 13.71 -4.04
CA ASN A 110 5.42 13.64 -4.48
C ASN A 110 4.95 12.20 -4.54
N THR A 111 4.15 11.79 -3.56
CA THR A 111 3.52 10.47 -3.49
C THR A 111 2.13 10.43 -4.12
N MET A 112 1.70 11.56 -4.68
CA MET A 112 0.40 11.73 -5.35
C MET A 112 -0.78 11.33 -4.45
N VAL A 113 -0.74 11.75 -3.19
CA VAL A 113 -1.88 11.59 -2.28
C VAL A 113 -3.04 12.44 -2.79
N SER A 114 -4.13 11.79 -3.14
CA SER A 114 -5.31 12.44 -3.70
C SER A 114 -6.55 12.06 -2.91
N GLN A 115 -7.00 12.98 -2.06
CA GLN A 115 -8.21 12.81 -1.24
C GLN A 115 -9.44 13.16 -2.07
N ARG A 116 -9.89 12.20 -2.86
CA ARG A 116 -11.04 12.34 -3.77
C ARG A 116 -12.32 11.73 -3.22
N GLY A 117 -12.24 11.14 -2.03
CA GLY A 117 -13.32 10.42 -1.40
C GLY A 117 -13.31 8.92 -1.70
N VAL A 118 -13.84 8.16 -0.72
CA VAL A 118 -14.16 6.74 -0.87
C VAL A 118 -15.65 6.57 -0.59
N LEU A 119 -16.39 6.23 -1.62
CA LEU A 119 -17.83 6.05 -1.63
C LEU A 119 -18.18 4.56 -1.55
N ASN A 120 -18.89 4.18 -0.50
CA ASN A 120 -19.42 2.82 -0.35
C ASN A 120 -20.91 2.86 -0.72
N LEU A 121 -21.30 2.18 -1.82
CA LEU A 121 -22.68 2.14 -2.28
C LEU A 121 -23.54 1.23 -1.41
N TYR A 122 -24.80 1.61 -1.19
CA TYR A 122 -25.82 0.71 -0.62
C TYR A 122 -26.97 0.50 -1.61
N HIS A 123 -27.58 -0.69 -1.52
CA HIS A 123 -28.49 -1.23 -2.54
C HIS A 123 -29.86 -1.65 -1.94
N SER A 124 -30.09 -1.35 -0.67
CA SER A 124 -31.34 -1.65 0.04
C SER A 124 -31.48 -0.80 1.29
N ASP A 125 -32.70 -0.70 1.83
CA ASP A 125 -32.98 -0.03 3.09
C ASP A 125 -32.20 -0.63 4.25
N ALA A 126 -32.06 -1.95 4.33
CA ALA A 126 -31.29 -2.62 5.36
C ALA A 126 -29.81 -2.22 5.31
N GLN A 127 -29.25 -2.09 4.12
CA GLN A 127 -27.87 -1.60 3.93
C GLN A 127 -27.76 -0.10 4.27
N ARG A 128 -28.74 0.71 3.89
CA ARG A 128 -28.79 2.13 4.29
C ARG A 128 -28.75 2.29 5.79
N ASP A 129 -29.55 1.56 6.53
CA ASP A 129 -29.60 1.62 7.99
C ASP A 129 -28.30 1.11 8.63
N ALA A 130 -27.68 0.08 8.05
CA ALA A 130 -26.35 -0.39 8.48
C ALA A 130 -25.27 0.69 8.22
N PHE A 131 -25.32 1.36 7.08
CA PHE A 131 -24.37 2.43 6.74
C PHE A 131 -24.60 3.70 7.55
N ALA A 132 -25.83 4.01 7.92
CA ALA A 132 -26.13 5.10 8.84
C ALA A 132 -25.49 4.83 10.22
N ARG A 133 -25.64 3.61 10.76
CA ARG A 133 -24.97 3.21 12.02
C ARG A 133 -23.45 3.26 11.90
N ARG A 134 -22.91 2.77 10.77
CA ARG A 134 -21.48 2.82 10.48
C ARG A 134 -20.97 4.27 10.42
N GLY A 135 -21.66 5.15 9.71
CA GLY A 135 -21.32 6.58 9.61
C GLY A 135 -21.35 7.27 10.97
N ASN A 136 -22.32 6.92 11.84
CA ASN A 136 -22.35 7.42 13.22
C ASN A 136 -21.14 6.94 14.03
N ALA A 137 -20.80 5.66 13.96
CA ALA A 137 -19.62 5.10 14.63
C ALA A 137 -18.32 5.74 14.13
N MET A 138 -18.20 5.98 12.83
CA MET A 138 -17.07 6.69 12.24
C MET A 138 -16.92 8.10 12.82
N ARG A 139 -18.01 8.89 12.84
CA ARG A 139 -18.00 10.25 13.39
C ARG A 139 -17.63 10.28 14.86
N LEU A 140 -18.12 9.34 15.66
CA LEU A 140 -17.73 9.20 17.07
C LEU A 140 -16.24 8.87 17.25
N ALA A 141 -15.63 8.20 16.28
CA ALA A 141 -14.18 7.92 16.26
C ALA A 141 -13.36 9.07 15.62
N GLY A 142 -13.98 10.22 15.28
CA GLY A 142 -13.32 11.36 14.65
C GLY A 142 -13.05 11.18 13.15
N ILE A 143 -13.69 10.20 12.51
CA ILE A 143 -13.56 9.91 11.08
C ILE A 143 -14.70 10.60 10.34
N ASP A 144 -14.41 11.26 9.24
CA ASP A 144 -15.39 11.89 8.37
C ASP A 144 -16.31 10.85 7.70
N ALA A 145 -17.61 11.12 7.72
CA ALA A 145 -18.62 10.23 7.13
C ALA A 145 -19.88 11.01 6.76
N GLU A 146 -20.31 10.86 5.53
CA GLU A 146 -21.52 11.44 4.98
C GLU A 146 -22.40 10.34 4.40
N LEU A 147 -23.66 10.27 4.85
CA LEU A 147 -24.65 9.39 4.23
C LEU A 147 -25.35 10.16 3.10
N LEU A 148 -25.15 9.68 1.89
CA LEU A 148 -25.63 10.33 0.67
C LEU A 148 -26.87 9.62 0.10
N SER A 149 -27.79 10.43 -0.40
CA SER A 149 -28.93 10.00 -1.19
C SER A 149 -28.49 9.50 -2.58
N ARG A 150 -29.41 8.82 -3.27
CA ARG A 150 -29.23 8.40 -4.66
C ARG A 150 -28.88 9.56 -5.61
N ALA A 151 -29.52 10.71 -5.42
CA ALA A 151 -29.28 11.90 -6.25
C ALA A 151 -27.84 12.44 -6.05
N GLU A 152 -27.38 12.55 -4.80
CA GLU A 152 -26.02 13.01 -4.48
C GLU A 152 -24.96 12.03 -4.98
N VAL A 153 -25.23 10.72 -4.92
CA VAL A 153 -24.32 9.71 -5.49
C VAL A 153 -24.25 9.82 -7.02
N ARG A 154 -25.37 10.12 -7.69
CA ARG A 154 -25.41 10.34 -9.15
C ARG A 154 -24.55 11.53 -9.57
N GLU A 155 -24.52 12.60 -8.78
CA GLU A 155 -23.67 13.76 -9.04
C GLU A 155 -22.18 13.43 -8.90
N LEU A 156 -21.81 12.63 -7.92
CA LEU A 156 -20.43 12.22 -7.67
C LEU A 156 -19.89 11.19 -8.67
N GLY A 157 -20.76 10.31 -9.15
CA GLY A 157 -20.38 9.21 -10.04
C GLY A 157 -21.33 9.09 -11.24
N PRO A 158 -21.37 10.08 -12.14
CA PRO A 158 -22.34 10.10 -13.26
C PRO A 158 -22.16 8.94 -14.27
N ILE A 159 -21.02 8.28 -14.24
CA ILE A 159 -20.74 7.09 -15.06
C ILE A 159 -21.44 5.82 -14.56
N LEU A 160 -21.92 5.81 -13.30
CA LEU A 160 -22.60 4.65 -12.73
C LEU A 160 -23.98 4.49 -13.37
N ASP A 161 -24.35 3.25 -13.70
CA ASP A 161 -25.69 2.95 -14.20
C ASP A 161 -26.71 2.89 -13.05
N PHE A 162 -27.56 3.88 -12.97
CA PHE A 162 -28.60 3.96 -11.95
C PHE A 162 -29.91 3.31 -12.36
N ASP A 163 -30.13 3.10 -13.63
CA ASP A 163 -31.46 2.78 -14.17
C ASP A 163 -31.52 1.31 -14.59
N ASN A 164 -30.42 0.70 -15.04
CA ASN A 164 -30.36 -0.68 -15.50
C ASN A 164 -29.46 -1.59 -14.65
N ALA A 165 -28.90 -1.09 -13.55
CA ALA A 165 -28.02 -1.89 -12.70
C ALA A 165 -28.79 -3.08 -12.09
N ARG A 166 -28.18 -4.27 -12.12
CA ARG A 166 -28.70 -5.48 -11.48
C ARG A 166 -29.03 -5.27 -10.00
N PHE A 167 -28.20 -4.47 -9.32
CA PHE A 167 -28.41 -4.07 -7.93
C PHE A 167 -28.67 -2.56 -7.92
N PRO A 168 -29.88 -2.10 -7.59
CA PRO A 168 -30.22 -0.68 -7.61
C PRO A 168 -29.30 0.11 -6.68
N ILE A 169 -28.84 1.27 -7.11
CA ILE A 169 -28.06 2.18 -6.27
C ILE A 169 -29.03 3.09 -5.54
N GLU A 170 -29.18 2.92 -4.23
CA GLU A 170 -30.09 3.70 -3.39
C GLU A 170 -29.39 4.86 -2.67
N GLY A 171 -28.07 4.85 -2.66
CA GLY A 171 -27.23 5.89 -2.07
C GLY A 171 -25.86 5.37 -1.68
N GLY A 172 -25.17 6.07 -0.78
CA GLY A 172 -23.83 5.69 -0.37
C GLY A 172 -23.38 6.31 0.95
N LEU A 173 -22.32 5.75 1.51
CA LEU A 173 -21.57 6.31 2.61
C LEU A 173 -20.23 6.81 2.09
N LEU A 174 -20.01 8.11 2.14
CA LEU A 174 -18.81 8.78 1.66
C LEU A 174 -17.86 9.10 2.80
N GLN A 175 -16.58 8.77 2.62
CA GLN A 175 -15.47 9.31 3.37
C GLN A 175 -14.67 10.26 2.49
N ARG A 176 -14.78 11.58 2.67
CA ARG A 176 -14.11 12.57 1.79
C ARG A 176 -12.60 12.56 1.90
N ARG A 177 -12.07 12.34 3.10
CA ARG A 177 -10.62 12.28 3.34
C ARG A 177 -9.98 10.99 2.81
N GLY A 178 -10.78 10.00 2.44
CA GLY A 178 -10.27 8.84 1.70
C GLY A 178 -9.90 9.21 0.27
N GLY A 179 -9.18 8.32 -0.41
CA GLY A 179 -8.78 8.57 -1.79
C GLY A 179 -7.75 7.56 -2.30
N THR A 180 -6.79 8.05 -3.08
CA THR A 180 -5.74 7.22 -3.67
C THR A 180 -4.36 7.82 -3.46
N VAL A 181 -3.33 6.96 -3.57
CA VAL A 181 -1.92 7.37 -3.61
C VAL A 181 -1.23 6.66 -4.77
N ARG A 182 -0.04 7.10 -5.15
CA ARG A 182 0.79 6.36 -6.08
C ARG A 182 1.71 5.39 -5.34
N HIS A 183 1.44 4.11 -5.46
CA HIS A 183 2.09 3.06 -4.67
C HIS A 183 3.61 2.95 -4.87
N ASP A 184 4.09 3.07 -6.11
CA ASP A 184 5.51 3.10 -6.43
C ASP A 184 6.19 4.36 -5.88
N ALA A 185 5.58 5.53 -6.03
CA ALA A 185 6.08 6.80 -5.50
C ALA A 185 6.19 6.77 -3.97
N VAL A 186 5.24 6.13 -3.28
CA VAL A 186 5.29 5.92 -1.82
C VAL A 186 6.50 5.06 -1.43
N ALA A 187 6.67 3.91 -2.09
CA ALA A 187 7.80 3.02 -1.82
C ALA A 187 9.13 3.73 -2.06
N TRP A 188 9.27 4.41 -3.18
CA TRP A 188 10.48 5.15 -3.55
C TRP A 188 10.74 6.35 -2.66
N GLY A 189 9.70 7.05 -2.23
CA GLY A 189 9.80 8.15 -1.28
C GLY A 189 10.38 7.69 0.06
N TYR A 190 9.84 6.59 0.61
CA TYR A 190 10.38 6.00 1.84
C TYR A 190 11.79 5.43 1.65
N ALA A 191 12.06 4.74 0.54
CA ALA A 191 13.38 4.21 0.24
C ALA A 191 14.44 5.32 0.24
N ARG A 192 14.18 6.38 -0.52
CA ARG A 192 15.07 7.54 -0.58
C ARG A 192 15.28 8.19 0.80
N ALA A 193 14.20 8.35 1.57
CA ALA A 193 14.27 9.01 2.87
C ALA A 193 14.95 8.13 3.94
N ALA A 194 14.85 6.80 3.84
CA ALA A 194 15.56 5.87 4.68
C ALA A 194 17.07 5.85 4.35
N ASP A 195 17.40 5.78 3.06
CA ASP A 195 18.79 5.84 2.57
C ASP A 195 19.51 7.12 3.00
N ASP A 196 18.86 8.27 2.90
CA ASP A 196 19.37 9.57 3.37
C ASP A 196 19.71 9.59 4.88
N ARG A 197 19.15 8.65 5.65
CA ARG A 197 19.38 8.47 7.09
C ARG A 197 20.38 7.37 7.42
N GLY A 198 21.00 6.78 6.40
CA GLY A 198 22.03 5.78 6.58
C GLY A 198 21.55 4.33 6.59
N VAL A 199 20.23 4.09 6.36
CA VAL A 199 19.71 2.73 6.20
C VAL A 199 20.24 2.11 4.91
N ASP A 200 20.69 0.88 4.96
CA ASP A 200 21.15 0.13 3.78
C ASP A 200 19.98 -0.59 3.11
N LEU A 201 19.74 -0.28 1.84
CA LEU A 201 18.69 -0.88 1.01
C LEU A 201 19.34 -1.90 0.08
N VAL A 202 19.19 -3.18 0.40
CA VAL A 202 19.88 -4.26 -0.31
C VAL A 202 18.86 -5.02 -1.17
N GLN A 203 18.86 -4.74 -2.45
CA GLN A 203 18.01 -5.38 -3.44
C GLN A 203 18.61 -6.71 -3.94
N ARG A 204 17.79 -7.59 -4.49
CA ARG A 204 18.20 -8.90 -5.02
C ARG A 204 18.99 -9.71 -3.99
N CYS A 205 18.52 -9.63 -2.74
CA CYS A 205 19.07 -10.31 -1.58
C CYS A 205 17.94 -11.07 -0.87
N GLU A 206 17.73 -12.31 -1.26
CA GLU A 206 16.70 -13.15 -0.68
C GLU A 206 17.15 -13.73 0.65
N VAL A 207 16.31 -13.63 1.67
CA VAL A 207 16.51 -14.32 2.95
C VAL A 207 16.01 -15.73 2.81
N THR A 208 16.93 -16.68 2.96
CA THR A 208 16.71 -18.13 2.80
C THR A 208 16.66 -18.89 4.12
N GLY A 209 16.99 -18.22 5.23
CA GLY A 209 16.96 -18.82 6.55
C GLY A 209 17.14 -17.79 7.66
N LEU A 210 16.79 -18.20 8.88
CA LEU A 210 17.01 -17.44 10.11
C LEU A 210 17.92 -18.25 11.03
N ASP A 211 18.93 -17.60 11.60
CA ASP A 211 19.82 -18.21 12.58
C ASP A 211 19.27 -17.93 13.97
N ILE A 212 19.03 -19.00 14.74
CA ILE A 212 18.42 -18.92 16.07
C ILE A 212 19.28 -19.71 17.05
N GLU A 213 19.73 -19.04 18.13
CA GLU A 213 20.53 -19.61 19.19
C GLU A 213 19.88 -19.31 20.54
N GLY A 214 19.66 -20.34 21.33
CA GLY A 214 19.03 -20.17 22.65
C GLY A 214 17.64 -19.52 22.61
N GLY A 215 16.87 -19.72 21.52
CA GLY A 215 15.53 -19.14 21.35
C GLY A 215 15.54 -17.66 20.88
N ARG A 216 16.69 -17.13 20.52
CA ARG A 216 16.86 -15.75 20.03
C ARG A 216 17.40 -15.75 18.61
N VAL A 217 16.89 -14.85 17.76
CA VAL A 217 17.47 -14.64 16.44
C VAL A 217 18.87 -13.99 16.59
N THR A 218 19.83 -14.51 15.84
CA THR A 218 21.23 -14.01 15.82
C THR A 218 21.64 -13.52 14.43
N GLY A 219 20.85 -13.85 13.40
CA GLY A 219 21.11 -13.42 12.04
C GLY A 219 20.17 -14.01 11.02
N VAL A 220 20.49 -13.75 9.76
CA VAL A 220 19.78 -14.27 8.58
C VAL A 220 20.78 -14.87 7.59
N ARG A 221 20.38 -15.94 6.94
CA ARG A 221 21.08 -16.46 5.76
C ARG A 221 20.45 -15.87 4.51
N THR A 222 21.26 -15.42 3.58
CA THR A 222 20.79 -14.79 2.35
C THR A 222 21.49 -15.36 1.12
N THR A 223 20.96 -15.04 -0.05
CA THR A 223 21.62 -15.33 -1.34
C THR A 223 22.93 -14.55 -1.54
N ARG A 224 23.23 -13.58 -0.67
CA ARG A 224 24.46 -12.76 -0.69
C ARG A 224 25.35 -13.03 0.52
N GLY A 225 25.14 -14.15 1.22
CA GLY A 225 25.91 -14.56 2.40
C GLY A 225 25.14 -14.37 3.71
N PRO A 226 25.70 -14.84 4.83
CA PRO A 226 25.10 -14.68 6.14
C PRO A 226 25.28 -13.24 6.66
N ILE A 227 24.28 -12.75 7.40
CA ILE A 227 24.28 -11.42 8.01
C ILE A 227 23.84 -11.58 9.47
N ARG A 228 24.67 -11.15 10.41
CA ARG A 228 24.31 -11.13 11.83
C ARG A 228 23.33 -9.99 12.10
N ALA A 229 22.39 -10.22 13.01
CA ALA A 229 21.40 -9.22 13.40
C ALA A 229 20.97 -9.37 14.86
N ASN A 230 20.89 -8.25 15.58
CA ASN A 230 20.34 -8.24 16.92
C ASN A 230 18.81 -8.37 16.93
N LYS A 231 18.16 -7.89 15.87
CA LYS A 231 16.70 -7.97 15.66
C LYS A 231 16.41 -8.21 14.20
N VAL A 232 15.39 -9.02 13.95
CA VAL A 232 14.87 -9.26 12.58
C VAL A 232 13.37 -8.96 12.55
N GLY A 233 12.97 -8.05 11.65
CA GLY A 233 11.59 -7.72 11.38
C GLY A 233 11.13 -8.34 10.06
N LEU A 234 9.95 -8.96 10.04
CA LEU A 234 9.37 -9.53 8.84
C LEU A 234 8.29 -8.59 8.27
N ALA A 235 8.49 -8.08 7.07
CA ALA A 235 7.56 -7.21 6.35
C ALA A 235 7.25 -7.78 4.95
N VAL A 236 6.94 -9.07 4.90
CA VAL A 236 6.88 -9.89 3.69
C VAL A 236 5.46 -10.15 3.17
N ALA A 237 4.47 -9.45 3.70
CA ALA A 237 3.06 -9.49 3.27
C ALA A 237 2.52 -10.93 3.14
N GLY A 238 2.05 -11.34 1.97
CA GLY A 238 1.50 -12.68 1.73
C GLY A 238 2.46 -13.84 1.99
N HIS A 239 3.78 -13.60 2.04
CA HIS A 239 4.78 -14.63 2.35
C HIS A 239 5.08 -14.76 3.85
N THR A 240 4.30 -14.11 4.74
CA THR A 240 4.59 -14.07 6.18
C THR A 240 4.69 -15.46 6.79
N THR A 241 3.77 -16.36 6.49
CA THR A 241 3.77 -17.73 7.02
C THR A 241 4.98 -18.54 6.51
N GLU A 242 5.33 -18.40 5.23
CA GLU A 242 6.50 -19.09 4.67
C GLU A 242 7.80 -18.63 5.33
N VAL A 243 7.97 -17.32 5.49
CA VAL A 243 9.20 -16.78 6.10
C VAL A 243 9.23 -17.03 7.61
N ALA A 244 8.09 -17.01 8.31
CA ALA A 244 8.02 -17.36 9.73
C ALA A 244 8.44 -18.83 9.99
N ARG A 245 8.12 -19.75 9.07
CA ARG A 245 8.57 -21.16 9.15
C ARG A 245 10.08 -21.32 9.14
N LEU A 246 10.82 -20.38 8.54
CA LEU A 246 12.29 -20.39 8.60
C LEU A 246 12.82 -20.22 10.04
N ALA A 247 11.98 -19.69 10.94
CA ALA A 247 12.25 -19.59 12.38
C ALA A 247 11.56 -20.71 13.19
N GLY A 248 10.92 -21.69 12.54
CA GLY A 248 10.13 -22.71 13.23
C GLY A 248 8.81 -22.19 13.82
N ILE A 249 8.33 -21.03 13.38
CA ILE A 249 7.09 -20.41 13.87
C ILE A 249 5.96 -20.73 12.90
N GLU A 250 4.92 -21.41 13.39
CA GLU A 250 3.68 -21.62 12.65
C GLU A 250 2.69 -20.50 12.99
N LEU A 251 2.20 -19.82 11.96
CA LEU A 251 1.20 -18.76 12.10
C LEU A 251 -0.16 -19.21 11.57
N PRO A 252 -1.26 -18.92 12.25
CA PRO A 252 -2.63 -19.21 11.79
C PRO A 252 -3.05 -18.20 10.71
N VAL A 253 -2.26 -18.05 9.66
CA VAL A 253 -2.44 -17.09 8.58
C VAL A 253 -2.31 -17.80 7.24
N GLU A 254 -3.30 -17.62 6.38
CA GLU A 254 -3.30 -18.08 4.99
C GLU A 254 -3.25 -16.89 4.05
N SER A 255 -2.70 -17.10 2.85
CA SER A 255 -2.62 -16.10 1.81
C SER A 255 -3.53 -16.46 0.65
N HIS A 256 -4.40 -15.55 0.29
CA HIS A 256 -5.29 -15.67 -0.86
C HIS A 256 -4.94 -14.61 -1.91
N VAL A 257 -4.98 -15.01 -3.17
CA VAL A 257 -4.69 -14.09 -4.28
C VAL A 257 -5.92 -13.24 -4.54
N LEU A 258 -5.73 -11.92 -4.49
CA LEU A 258 -6.69 -10.94 -5.02
C LEU A 258 -6.20 -10.46 -6.38
N GLN A 259 -7.14 -10.27 -7.30
CA GLN A 259 -6.82 -9.75 -8.61
C GLN A 259 -7.38 -8.34 -8.80
N ALA A 260 -6.57 -7.52 -9.45
CA ALA A 260 -6.97 -6.20 -9.90
C ALA A 260 -6.64 -6.05 -11.38
N TYR A 261 -7.43 -5.24 -12.03
CA TYR A 261 -7.33 -4.96 -13.46
C TYR A 261 -7.22 -3.47 -13.68
N VAL A 262 -6.61 -3.08 -14.78
CA VAL A 262 -6.54 -1.70 -15.22
C VAL A 262 -6.86 -1.63 -16.70
N THR A 263 -7.71 -0.68 -17.08
CA THR A 263 -8.00 -0.40 -18.50
C THR A 263 -6.89 0.44 -19.11
N GLU A 264 -6.94 0.60 -20.42
CA GLU A 264 -6.24 1.71 -21.07
C GLU A 264 -6.71 3.04 -20.48
N GLY A 265 -5.87 4.09 -20.63
CA GLY A 265 -6.18 5.42 -20.15
C GLY A 265 -7.34 6.04 -20.92
N VAL A 266 -8.31 6.56 -20.18
CA VAL A 266 -9.45 7.31 -20.71
C VAL A 266 -9.47 8.71 -20.12
N LYS A 267 -10.31 9.60 -20.63
CA LYS A 267 -10.51 10.93 -20.04
C LYS A 267 -10.99 10.81 -18.59
N PRO A 268 -10.81 11.83 -17.73
CA PRO A 268 -11.37 11.82 -16.38
C PRO A 268 -12.88 11.56 -16.43
N LEU A 269 -13.31 10.48 -15.79
CA LEU A 269 -14.69 10.00 -15.74
C LEU A 269 -15.17 9.76 -14.31
N LEU A 270 -14.25 9.44 -13.40
CA LEU A 270 -14.57 9.04 -12.04
C LEU A 270 -13.59 9.66 -11.06
N ASP A 271 -14.03 10.69 -10.36
CA ASP A 271 -13.19 11.38 -9.38
C ASP A 271 -13.16 10.70 -8.01
N VAL A 272 -14.17 9.92 -7.68
CA VAL A 272 -14.30 9.23 -6.40
C VAL A 272 -13.93 7.75 -6.53
N VAL A 273 -13.37 7.18 -5.45
CA VAL A 273 -13.24 5.72 -5.36
C VAL A 273 -14.58 5.13 -5.00
N VAL A 274 -15.08 4.18 -5.78
CA VAL A 274 -16.36 3.51 -5.53
C VAL A 274 -16.12 2.09 -5.05
N THR A 275 -16.82 1.70 -3.98
CA THR A 275 -16.91 0.32 -3.51
C THR A 275 -18.36 -0.14 -3.53
N PHE A 276 -18.56 -1.41 -3.83
CA PHE A 276 -19.87 -1.96 -4.05
C PHE A 276 -20.38 -2.68 -2.80
N GLY A 277 -21.57 -2.35 -2.34
CA GLY A 277 -22.10 -2.87 -1.08
C GLY A 277 -22.70 -4.28 -1.17
N ALA A 278 -23.04 -4.74 -2.36
CA ALA A 278 -23.64 -6.06 -2.58
C ALA A 278 -22.61 -7.16 -2.90
N GLY A 279 -21.34 -6.80 -3.05
CA GLY A 279 -20.26 -7.73 -3.36
C GLY A 279 -18.90 -7.13 -3.08
N HIS A 280 -17.87 -7.95 -3.15
CA HIS A 280 -16.49 -7.49 -3.00
C HIS A 280 -15.97 -6.93 -4.34
N PHE A 281 -16.37 -5.71 -4.66
CA PHE A 281 -15.95 -5.01 -5.88
C PHE A 281 -15.60 -3.56 -5.57
N TYR A 282 -14.63 -3.02 -6.29
CA TYR A 282 -14.26 -1.61 -6.23
C TYR A 282 -13.78 -1.13 -7.60
N VAL A 283 -13.92 0.18 -7.83
CA VAL A 283 -13.37 0.87 -8.99
C VAL A 283 -12.87 2.26 -8.62
N SER A 284 -11.76 2.67 -9.21
CA SER A 284 -11.24 4.03 -9.13
C SER A 284 -10.57 4.39 -10.46
N GLN A 285 -10.36 5.68 -10.71
CA GLN A 285 -9.57 6.10 -11.86
C GLN A 285 -8.17 6.52 -11.41
N SER A 286 -7.15 5.96 -12.05
CA SER A 286 -5.75 6.27 -11.74
C SER A 286 -5.33 7.64 -12.28
N ASP A 287 -4.20 8.14 -11.81
CA ASP A 287 -3.53 9.34 -12.31
C ASP A 287 -3.15 9.28 -13.80
N LYS A 288 -3.03 8.07 -14.35
CA LYS A 288 -2.79 7.83 -15.79
C LYS A 288 -4.05 7.70 -16.62
N GLY A 289 -5.22 7.87 -16.00
CA GLY A 289 -6.52 7.80 -16.66
C GLY A 289 -7.13 6.40 -16.76
N GLY A 290 -6.39 5.33 -16.49
CA GLY A 290 -6.93 3.97 -16.49
C GLY A 290 -7.90 3.74 -15.33
N LEU A 291 -9.03 3.07 -15.57
CA LEU A 291 -9.89 2.58 -14.50
C LEU A 291 -9.22 1.38 -13.85
N VAL A 292 -8.98 1.47 -12.56
CA VAL A 292 -8.46 0.40 -11.72
C VAL A 292 -9.64 -0.23 -10.99
N TYR A 293 -9.88 -1.50 -11.22
CA TYR A 293 -10.98 -2.22 -10.61
C TYR A 293 -10.54 -3.61 -10.18
N GLY A 294 -11.26 -4.17 -9.25
CA GLY A 294 -10.99 -5.50 -8.73
C GLY A 294 -12.04 -5.90 -7.72
N GLY A 295 -11.88 -7.08 -7.24
CA GLY A 295 -12.78 -7.70 -6.29
C GLY A 295 -12.53 -9.18 -6.29
N ASP A 296 -13.31 -9.88 -5.49
CA ASP A 296 -13.22 -11.31 -5.32
C ASP A 296 -11.81 -11.77 -4.90
N LEU A 297 -11.69 -13.00 -4.49
CA LEU A 297 -10.43 -13.61 -4.11
C LEU A 297 -10.45 -15.10 -4.42
N ASP A 298 -9.28 -15.67 -4.63
CA ASP A 298 -9.17 -17.12 -4.78
C ASP A 298 -9.57 -17.82 -3.46
N GLY A 299 -10.42 -18.81 -3.54
CA GLY A 299 -10.96 -19.54 -2.39
C GLY A 299 -9.99 -20.54 -1.76
N TYR A 300 -8.69 -20.46 -2.08
CA TYR A 300 -7.66 -21.38 -1.58
C TYR A 300 -6.35 -20.64 -1.25
N ASN A 301 -5.58 -21.21 -0.33
CA ASN A 301 -4.28 -20.67 0.05
C ASN A 301 -3.31 -20.73 -1.14
N SER A 302 -2.74 -19.60 -1.52
CA SER A 302 -1.83 -19.51 -2.67
C SER A 302 -0.83 -18.36 -2.52
N TYR A 303 0.39 -18.61 -2.96
CA TYR A 303 1.46 -17.61 -3.06
C TYR A 303 1.72 -17.21 -4.52
N ALA A 304 0.83 -17.58 -5.43
CA ALA A 304 0.93 -17.26 -6.85
C ALA A 304 0.94 -15.74 -7.07
N GLN A 305 1.75 -15.29 -8.03
CA GLN A 305 1.80 -13.88 -8.44
C GLN A 305 1.20 -13.70 -9.85
N ARG A 306 0.31 -14.60 -10.24
CA ARG A 306 -0.40 -14.59 -11.51
C ARG A 306 -1.89 -14.51 -11.25
N GLY A 307 -2.60 -13.78 -12.11
CA GLY A 307 -4.04 -13.84 -12.15
C GLY A 307 -4.55 -15.18 -12.70
N ASN A 308 -5.82 -15.47 -12.47
CA ASN A 308 -6.53 -16.56 -13.13
C ASN A 308 -7.71 -16.02 -13.96
N LEU A 309 -8.00 -16.66 -15.09
CA LEU A 309 -9.07 -16.24 -16.00
C LEU A 309 -10.48 -16.41 -15.40
N PRO A 310 -10.80 -17.47 -14.66
CA PRO A 310 -12.10 -17.59 -14.00
C PRO A 310 -12.45 -16.41 -13.10
N ASN A 311 -11.50 -15.94 -12.32
CA ASN A 311 -11.71 -14.79 -11.43
C ASN A 311 -11.93 -13.49 -12.22
N MET A 312 -11.28 -13.33 -13.36
CA MET A 312 -11.50 -12.21 -14.26
C MET A 312 -12.98 -12.16 -14.73
N GLN A 313 -13.56 -13.30 -15.09
CA GLN A 313 -14.96 -13.38 -15.52
C GLN A 313 -15.97 -13.00 -14.41
N HIS A 314 -15.62 -13.27 -13.15
CA HIS A 314 -16.44 -12.90 -12.00
C HIS A 314 -16.42 -11.39 -11.73
N VAL A 315 -15.29 -10.74 -11.98
CA VAL A 315 -15.09 -9.31 -11.70
C VAL A 315 -15.61 -8.44 -12.85
N MET A 316 -15.63 -8.94 -14.08
CA MET A 316 -16.16 -8.26 -15.26
C MET A 316 -17.67 -8.43 -15.41
#